data_8a2481140da8597cf176bc15f834546c
#
_entry.id   8a2481140da8597cf176bc15f834546c
#
_cell.length_a   1.000
_cell.length_b   1.000
_cell.length_c   1.000
_cell.angle_alpha   90.00
_cell.angle_beta   90.00
_cell.angle_gamma   90.00
#
_symmetry.space_group_name_H-M   'P 1'
#
loop_
_entity.id
_entity.type
_entity.pdbx_description
1 polymer ?
#
loop_
_entity_poly.entity_id
_entity_poly.type
_entity_poly.pdbx_seq_one_letter_code
_entity_poly.pdbx_strand_id
1 'polypeptide(L)'
;RRHEMKHKHPATFPLLCIVFLHITFLACERRELTYYEVAEISLSADWSLSGLDSKEADFGATALFYPQTGGEPKVFLLGDRSGDKIRLPEGIYHVLLFNRSFNDFSNITFRGKECYETLEACAGKIITRPDEGIRTLVSSPEELAVATMEGFEVTEKMLGNYGSTPYKQPTVHPEITATGDDPCHIHLTPQKMTRK
;
A
#
# COMPACT_ATOMS: atom_id res chain seq x y z
N ARG A 1 32.67 77.71 0.98
CA ARG A 1 32.20 77.02 -0.23
C ARG A 1 31.89 75.57 0.15
N ARG A 2 30.56 75.18 0.26
CA ARG A 2 30.11 73.87 0.51
C ARG A 2 29.93 73.17 -0.85
N HIS A 3 30.66 72.07 -1.06
CA HIS A 3 30.46 71.21 -2.23
C HIS A 3 29.32 70.29 -1.92
N GLU A 4 28.14 70.41 -2.57
CA GLU A 4 27.09 69.43 -2.63
C GLU A 4 27.50 68.31 -3.58
N MET A 5 27.75 67.10 -3.03
CA MET A 5 27.90 65.89 -3.82
C MET A 5 26.48 65.36 -4.16
N LYS A 6 26.04 65.59 -5.39
CA LYS A 6 24.87 64.93 -5.93
C LYS A 6 25.18 63.44 -6.21
N HIS A 7 24.73 62.58 -5.32
CA HIS A 7 24.67 61.13 -5.61
C HIS A 7 23.66 60.86 -6.72
N LYS A 8 24.15 60.65 -7.94
CA LYS A 8 23.35 60.05 -9.02
C LYS A 8 23.16 58.57 -8.69
N HIS A 9 21.97 58.17 -8.23
CA HIS A 9 21.61 56.78 -8.16
C HIS A 9 21.53 56.22 -9.57
N PRO A 10 22.34 55.21 -9.95
CA PRO A 10 22.27 54.63 -11.29
C PRO A 10 20.91 53.94 -11.47
N ALA A 11 20.24 54.25 -12.56
CA ALA A 11 18.94 53.66 -12.96
C ALA A 11 19.01 52.13 -13.22
N THR A 12 20.17 51.55 -13.00
CA THR A 12 20.42 50.11 -13.14
C THR A 12 19.77 49.24 -12.04
N PHE A 13 19.54 49.81 -10.83
CA PHE A 13 18.99 49.06 -9.72
C PHE A 13 17.52 48.63 -9.95
N PRO A 14 16.60 49.52 -10.40
CA PRO A 14 15.23 49.09 -10.69
C PRO A 14 15.14 48.13 -11.87
N LEU A 15 16.01 48.24 -12.87
CA LEU A 15 16.05 47.33 -14.00
C LEU A 15 16.44 45.90 -13.56
N LEU A 16 17.41 45.78 -12.66
CA LEU A 16 17.84 44.48 -12.11
C LEU A 16 16.73 43.81 -11.30
N CYS A 17 15.97 44.56 -10.51
CA CYS A 17 14.82 44.06 -9.76
C CYS A 17 13.71 43.53 -10.66
N ILE A 18 13.42 44.20 -11.78
CA ILE A 18 12.41 43.80 -12.75
C ILE A 18 12.81 42.47 -13.45
N VAL A 19 14.10 42.35 -13.82
CA VAL A 19 14.60 41.10 -14.44
C VAL A 19 14.55 39.94 -13.45
N PHE A 20 14.90 40.16 -12.17
CA PHE A 20 14.82 39.14 -11.14
C PHE A 20 13.38 38.68 -10.88
N LEU A 21 12.42 39.63 -10.89
CA LEU A 21 11.01 39.32 -10.73
C LEU A 21 10.47 38.47 -11.88
N HIS A 22 10.90 38.71 -13.12
CA HIS A 22 10.49 37.91 -14.30
C HIS A 22 11.07 36.51 -14.24
N ILE A 23 12.30 36.31 -13.75
CA ILE A 23 12.92 35.00 -13.62
C ILE A 23 12.19 34.14 -12.59
N THR A 24 11.72 34.74 -11.48
CA THR A 24 10.97 34.01 -10.45
C THR A 24 9.58 33.56 -10.93
N PHE A 25 8.95 34.31 -11.84
CA PHE A 25 7.66 33.89 -12.42
C PHE A 25 7.78 32.79 -13.48
N LEU A 26 8.93 32.67 -14.16
CA LEU A 26 9.20 31.61 -15.13
C LEU A 26 9.63 30.28 -14.47
N ALA A 27 10.08 30.32 -13.21
CA ALA A 27 10.51 29.13 -12.48
C ALA A 27 9.35 28.29 -11.90
N CYS A 28 8.13 28.71 -12.07
CA CYS A 28 6.96 27.92 -11.69
C CYS A 28 6.61 26.95 -12.84
N GLU A 29 7.50 26.02 -13.15
CA GLU A 29 7.14 24.86 -13.97
C GLU A 29 6.03 24.11 -13.22
N ARG A 30 4.83 24.14 -13.81
CA ARG A 30 3.76 23.22 -13.40
C ARG A 30 4.29 21.82 -13.67
N ARG A 31 4.66 21.11 -12.61
CA ARG A 31 4.88 19.66 -12.71
C ARG A 31 3.61 19.07 -13.32
N GLU A 32 3.76 18.41 -14.44
CA GLU A 32 2.67 17.62 -15.00
C GLU A 32 2.22 16.65 -13.90
N LEU A 33 0.95 16.74 -13.55
CA LEU A 33 0.37 15.79 -12.59
C LEU A 33 0.33 14.45 -13.29
N THR A 34 1.17 13.53 -12.86
CA THR A 34 1.14 12.16 -13.34
C THR A 34 -0.17 11.54 -12.82
N TYR A 35 -1.12 11.33 -13.71
CA TYR A 35 -2.35 10.62 -13.40
C TYR A 35 -2.06 9.13 -13.46
N TYR A 36 -2.33 8.43 -12.35
CA TYR A 36 -2.30 6.98 -12.35
C TYR A 36 -3.71 6.48 -12.62
N GLU A 37 -3.86 5.73 -13.69
CA GLU A 37 -5.06 4.94 -13.93
C GLU A 37 -5.00 3.71 -13.03
N VAL A 38 -5.84 3.70 -12.01
CA VAL A 38 -5.94 2.61 -11.03
C VAL A 38 -7.41 2.33 -10.74
N ALA A 39 -7.72 1.10 -10.37
CA ALA A 39 -9.02 0.75 -9.83
C ALA A 39 -9.03 0.98 -8.32
N GLU A 40 -10.11 1.54 -7.78
CA GLU A 40 -10.36 1.56 -6.34
C GLU A 40 -11.13 0.30 -5.96
N ILE A 41 -10.47 -0.57 -5.20
CA ILE A 41 -11.00 -1.86 -4.78
C ILE A 41 -11.42 -1.77 -3.31
N SER A 42 -12.63 -2.17 -3.02
CA SER A 42 -13.16 -2.32 -1.67
C SER A 42 -12.79 -3.70 -1.14
N LEU A 43 -11.86 -3.77 -0.22
CA LEU A 43 -11.48 -5.02 0.43
C LEU A 43 -12.21 -5.14 1.76
N SER A 44 -12.88 -6.26 2.01
CA SER A 44 -13.51 -6.59 3.28
C SER A 44 -13.04 -7.94 3.79
N ALA A 45 -12.99 -8.10 5.12
CA ALA A 45 -12.53 -9.33 5.74
C ALA A 45 -13.42 -9.74 6.92
N ASP A 46 -13.83 -11.02 6.93
CA ASP A 46 -14.52 -11.65 8.05
C ASP A 46 -13.55 -12.53 8.84
N TRP A 47 -13.19 -12.11 10.04
CA TRP A 47 -12.24 -12.78 10.92
C TRP A 47 -12.90 -13.82 11.85
N SER A 48 -14.19 -14.10 11.72
CA SER A 48 -14.92 -15.03 12.59
C SER A 48 -14.31 -16.44 12.63
N LEU A 49 -13.70 -16.88 11.53
CA LEU A 49 -13.07 -18.20 11.42
C LEU A 49 -11.55 -18.19 11.70
N SER A 50 -11.00 -17.04 12.05
CA SER A 50 -9.56 -16.88 12.26
C SER A 50 -9.03 -17.63 13.49
N GLY A 51 -9.87 -17.91 14.47
CA GLY A 51 -9.48 -18.51 15.75
C GLY A 51 -8.49 -17.65 16.56
N LEU A 52 -8.39 -16.35 16.24
CA LEU A 52 -7.56 -15.39 16.93
C LEU A 52 -8.23 -14.87 18.20
N ASP A 53 -7.42 -14.48 19.18
CA ASP A 53 -7.92 -13.85 20.41
C ASP A 53 -8.57 -12.48 20.13
N SER A 54 -9.48 -12.04 21.00
CA SER A 54 -10.16 -10.75 20.89
C SER A 54 -9.19 -9.56 20.88
N LYS A 55 -8.04 -9.68 21.53
CA LYS A 55 -6.97 -8.68 21.52
C LYS A 55 -6.37 -8.42 20.14
N GLU A 56 -6.53 -9.34 19.21
CA GLU A 56 -6.10 -9.16 17.83
C GLU A 56 -6.92 -8.07 17.10
N ALA A 57 -8.07 -7.70 17.62
CA ALA A 57 -8.86 -6.61 17.07
C ALA A 57 -8.16 -5.23 17.16
N ASP A 58 -7.22 -5.09 18.07
CA ASP A 58 -6.43 -3.87 18.24
C ASP A 58 -5.34 -3.69 17.17
N PHE A 59 -5.04 -4.77 16.44
CA PHE A 59 -4.08 -4.74 15.33
C PHE A 59 -4.81 -4.64 13.99
N GLY A 60 -4.14 -4.00 13.03
CA GLY A 60 -4.60 -3.97 11.64
C GLY A 60 -4.40 -5.30 10.92
N ALA A 61 -4.38 -5.25 9.60
CA ALA A 61 -4.07 -6.38 8.75
C ALA A 61 -3.14 -5.96 7.61
N THR A 62 -2.52 -6.94 6.96
CA THR A 62 -1.70 -6.73 5.76
C THR A 62 -2.32 -7.47 4.58
N ALA A 63 -2.57 -6.74 3.49
CA ALA A 63 -2.99 -7.30 2.22
C ALA A 63 -1.84 -7.21 1.22
N LEU A 64 -1.52 -8.33 0.59
CA LEU A 64 -0.50 -8.45 -0.45
C LEU A 64 -1.18 -8.81 -1.77
N PHE A 65 -0.80 -8.11 -2.83
CA PHE A 65 -1.26 -8.37 -4.18
C PHE A 65 -0.04 -8.68 -5.05
N TYR A 66 0.12 -9.94 -5.39
CA TYR A 66 1.20 -10.45 -6.22
C TYR A 66 0.76 -10.46 -7.68
N PRO A 67 1.37 -9.64 -8.57
CA PRO A 67 1.05 -9.69 -9.98
C PRO A 67 1.40 -11.06 -10.58
N GLN A 68 0.48 -11.70 -11.30
CA GLN A 68 0.75 -12.98 -11.97
C GLN A 68 1.83 -12.86 -13.06
N THR A 69 2.03 -11.67 -13.60
CA THR A 69 3.09 -11.38 -14.57
C THR A 69 4.48 -11.31 -13.95
N GLY A 70 4.56 -11.47 -12.62
CA GLY A 70 5.79 -11.27 -11.86
C GLY A 70 6.01 -9.81 -11.46
N GLY A 71 7.02 -9.59 -10.62
CA GLY A 71 7.35 -8.29 -10.07
C GLY A 71 7.07 -8.19 -8.58
N GLU A 72 7.35 -7.03 -8.00
CA GLU A 72 7.15 -6.79 -6.57
C GLU A 72 5.68 -6.77 -6.20
N PRO A 73 5.28 -7.40 -5.08
CA PRO A 73 3.93 -7.35 -4.59
C PRO A 73 3.54 -5.92 -4.17
N LYS A 74 2.27 -5.58 -4.36
CA LYS A 74 1.69 -4.38 -3.76
C LYS A 74 1.29 -4.70 -2.33
N VAL A 75 1.82 -3.94 -1.38
CA VAL A 75 1.60 -4.15 0.07
C VAL A 75 0.71 -3.04 0.60
N PHE A 76 -0.39 -3.42 1.23
CA PHE A 76 -1.32 -2.51 1.89
C PHE A 76 -1.43 -2.85 3.37
N LEU A 77 -1.17 -1.87 4.21
CA LEU A 77 -1.38 -1.97 5.65
C LEU A 77 -2.77 -1.39 5.95
N LEU A 78 -3.67 -2.25 6.40
CA LEU A 78 -5.04 -1.89 6.75
C LEU A 78 -5.09 -1.49 8.22
N GLY A 79 -5.47 -0.24 8.50
CA GLY A 79 -5.64 0.24 9.87
C GLY A 79 -6.83 -0.41 10.57
N ASP A 80 -7.91 -0.65 9.83
CA ASP A 80 -9.04 -1.48 10.25
C ASP A 80 -8.92 -2.84 9.57
N ARG A 81 -8.77 -3.90 10.37
CA ARG A 81 -8.64 -5.27 9.84
C ARG A 81 -9.92 -5.76 9.14
N SER A 82 -11.08 -5.13 9.38
CA SER A 82 -12.34 -5.50 8.74
C SER A 82 -12.39 -5.11 7.27
N GLY A 83 -11.56 -4.16 6.84
CA GLY A 83 -11.44 -3.78 5.44
C GLY A 83 -10.97 -2.35 5.23
N ASP A 84 -10.66 -2.05 3.98
CA ASP A 84 -10.27 -0.72 3.52
C ASP A 84 -10.45 -0.61 2.01
N LYS A 85 -10.30 0.60 1.48
CA LYS A 85 -10.21 0.88 0.06
C LYS A 85 -8.76 0.95 -0.38
N ILE A 86 -8.42 0.14 -1.37
CA ILE A 86 -7.08 0.07 -1.93
C ILE A 86 -7.11 0.44 -3.40
N ARG A 87 -5.95 0.81 -3.94
CA ARG A 87 -5.83 1.21 -5.34
C ARG A 87 -4.83 0.32 -6.05
N LEU A 88 -5.29 -0.34 -7.12
CA LEU A 88 -4.50 -1.28 -7.91
C LEU A 88 -4.49 -0.87 -9.38
N PRO A 89 -3.35 -0.96 -10.07
CA PRO A 89 -3.29 -0.87 -11.52
C PRO A 89 -3.96 -2.10 -12.16
N GLU A 90 -4.22 -2.01 -13.46
CA GLU A 90 -4.69 -3.13 -14.26
C GLU A 90 -3.75 -4.33 -14.12
N GLY A 91 -4.32 -5.54 -14.02
CA GLY A 91 -3.56 -6.77 -13.91
C GLY A 91 -4.33 -7.89 -13.24
N ILE A 92 -3.72 -9.08 -13.21
CA ILE A 92 -4.24 -10.24 -12.49
C ILE A 92 -3.34 -10.50 -11.28
N TYR A 93 -3.96 -10.70 -10.11
CA TYR A 93 -3.25 -10.78 -8.85
C TYR A 93 -3.60 -12.04 -8.07
N HIS A 94 -2.61 -12.62 -7.41
CA HIS A 94 -2.82 -13.47 -6.25
C HIS A 94 -2.91 -12.59 -5.02
N VAL A 95 -3.98 -12.72 -4.26
CA VAL A 95 -4.24 -11.91 -3.07
C VAL A 95 -3.98 -12.73 -1.83
N LEU A 96 -3.30 -12.15 -0.87
CA LEU A 96 -3.07 -12.73 0.44
C LEU A 96 -3.35 -11.67 1.50
N LEU A 97 -4.18 -12.04 2.49
CA LEU A 97 -4.50 -11.20 3.63
C LEU A 97 -4.13 -11.93 4.91
N PHE A 98 -3.45 -11.27 5.83
CA PHE A 98 -3.18 -11.80 7.16
C PHE A 98 -3.28 -10.71 8.24
N ASN A 99 -3.47 -11.13 9.49
CA ASN A 99 -3.54 -10.23 10.63
C ASN A 99 -2.19 -9.58 10.93
N ARG A 100 -2.20 -8.37 11.46
CA ARG A 100 -1.04 -7.52 11.82
C ARG A 100 -0.14 -7.15 10.62
N SER A 101 0.94 -6.46 10.88
CA SER A 101 2.03 -6.23 9.93
C SER A 101 3.13 -7.28 10.07
N PHE A 102 4.01 -7.38 9.08
CA PHE A 102 5.15 -8.30 9.15
C PHE A 102 6.04 -8.09 10.39
N ASN A 103 6.09 -6.87 10.91
CA ASN A 103 6.97 -6.50 12.01
C ASN A 103 6.32 -6.64 13.39
N ASP A 104 5.00 -6.87 13.44
CA ASP A 104 4.25 -6.98 14.70
C ASP A 104 4.31 -8.40 15.30
N PHE A 105 4.86 -9.35 14.55
CA PHE A 105 5.07 -10.70 15.04
C PHE A 105 6.47 -10.84 15.65
N SER A 106 6.52 -11.15 16.93
CA SER A 106 7.80 -11.31 17.66
C SER A 106 8.49 -12.65 17.40
N ASN A 107 7.72 -13.68 17.02
CA ASN A 107 8.16 -15.06 16.91
C ASN A 107 7.96 -15.68 15.52
N ILE A 108 7.45 -14.90 14.55
CA ILE A 108 7.24 -15.35 13.18
C ILE A 108 8.28 -14.73 12.26
N THR A 109 8.92 -15.56 11.46
CA THR A 109 9.81 -15.15 10.39
C THR A 109 9.15 -15.40 9.05
N PHE A 110 9.06 -14.34 8.24
CA PHE A 110 8.56 -14.42 6.86
C PHE A 110 9.74 -14.48 5.90
N ARG A 111 9.69 -15.38 4.93
CA ARG A 111 10.68 -15.58 3.87
C ARG A 111 10.00 -15.57 2.51
N GLY A 112 10.75 -15.26 1.44
CA GLY A 112 10.25 -15.30 0.06
C GLY A 112 9.13 -14.31 -0.21
N LYS A 113 9.14 -13.14 0.44
CA LYS A 113 8.06 -12.15 0.39
C LYS A 113 7.82 -11.57 -1.01
N GLU A 114 8.80 -11.69 -1.88
CA GLU A 114 8.81 -11.13 -3.24
C GLU A 114 7.97 -11.96 -4.23
N CYS A 115 7.62 -13.20 -3.87
CA CYS A 115 6.91 -14.12 -4.74
C CYS A 115 5.87 -14.92 -3.97
N TYR A 116 4.66 -15.03 -4.55
CA TYR A 116 3.53 -15.73 -3.91
C TYR A 116 3.84 -17.19 -3.59
N GLU A 117 4.50 -17.90 -4.52
CA GLU A 117 4.80 -19.32 -4.41
C GLU A 117 5.89 -19.63 -3.38
N THR A 118 6.73 -18.64 -3.04
CA THR A 118 7.86 -18.81 -2.11
C THR A 118 7.63 -18.18 -0.75
N LEU A 119 6.50 -17.48 -0.57
CA LEU A 119 6.17 -16.88 0.72
C LEU A 119 5.97 -17.95 1.78
N GLU A 120 6.80 -17.91 2.81
CA GLU A 120 6.74 -18.81 3.96
C GLU A 120 6.65 -18.00 5.26
N ALA A 121 5.82 -18.48 6.18
CA ALA A 121 5.74 -17.97 7.54
C ALA A 121 6.08 -19.10 8.53
N CYS A 122 7.13 -18.89 9.32
CA CYS A 122 7.63 -19.88 10.28
C CYS A 122 7.69 -19.28 11.68
N ALA A 123 7.10 -19.96 12.66
CA ALA A 123 7.32 -19.66 14.06
C ALA A 123 8.57 -20.39 14.57
N GLY A 124 9.51 -19.65 15.15
CA GLY A 124 10.73 -20.20 15.75
C GLY A 124 10.58 -20.33 17.25
N LYS A 125 10.73 -21.55 17.79
CA LYS A 125 10.85 -21.79 19.23
C LYS A 125 12.26 -22.27 19.55
N ILE A 126 12.98 -21.53 20.38
CA ILE A 126 14.28 -21.94 20.89
C ILE A 126 14.06 -22.91 22.05
N ILE A 127 14.58 -24.13 21.92
CA ILE A 127 14.56 -25.13 22.97
C ILE A 127 16.02 -25.36 23.39
N THR A 128 16.29 -25.14 24.67
CA THR A 128 17.57 -25.48 25.29
C THR A 128 17.39 -26.77 26.06
N ARG A 129 18.14 -27.81 25.68
CA ARG A 129 18.24 -29.08 26.45
C ARG A 129 19.62 -29.17 27.08
N PRO A 130 19.73 -29.57 28.36
CA PRO A 130 21.01 -29.62 29.07
C PRO A 130 22.08 -30.48 28.39
N ASP A 131 21.65 -31.52 27.71
CA ASP A 131 22.47 -32.57 27.09
C ASP A 131 22.67 -32.42 25.57
N GLU A 132 21.80 -31.64 24.90
CA GLU A 132 21.82 -31.53 23.44
C GLU A 132 22.12 -30.10 22.93
N GLY A 133 22.26 -29.13 23.84
CA GLY A 133 22.50 -27.73 23.49
C GLY A 133 21.25 -26.98 23.01
N ILE A 134 21.47 -25.90 22.32
CA ILE A 134 20.39 -25.03 21.82
C ILE A 134 19.90 -25.57 20.46
N ARG A 135 18.61 -25.89 20.38
CA ARG A 135 17.94 -26.26 19.13
C ARG A 135 16.80 -25.29 18.84
N THR A 136 16.66 -24.91 17.57
CA THR A 136 15.52 -24.16 17.10
C THR A 136 14.51 -25.12 16.47
N LEU A 137 13.31 -25.21 17.06
CA LEU A 137 12.19 -25.91 16.46
C LEU A 137 11.37 -24.91 15.65
N VAL A 138 11.12 -25.24 14.41
CA VAL A 138 10.24 -24.48 13.53
C VAL A 138 8.85 -25.13 13.54
N SER A 139 7.82 -24.34 13.80
CA SER A 139 6.42 -24.79 13.83
C SER A 139 5.53 -23.86 12.98
N SER A 140 4.30 -24.28 12.75
CA SER A 140 3.29 -23.37 12.19
C SER A 140 2.99 -22.24 13.17
N PRO A 141 2.88 -21.00 12.69
CA PRO A 141 2.57 -19.87 13.54
C PRO A 141 1.09 -19.90 13.98
N GLU A 142 0.86 -20.13 15.27
CA GLU A 142 -0.49 -20.22 15.83
C GLU A 142 -1.23 -18.89 15.90
N GLU A 143 -0.48 -17.78 15.89
CA GLU A 143 -1.00 -16.41 15.96
C GLU A 143 -1.30 -15.82 14.57
N LEU A 144 -1.10 -16.59 13.51
CA LEU A 144 -1.28 -16.16 12.13
C LEU A 144 -2.58 -16.73 11.56
N ALA A 145 -3.44 -15.86 11.08
CA ALA A 145 -4.61 -16.21 10.29
C ALA A 145 -4.47 -15.59 8.90
N VAL A 146 -4.74 -16.39 7.88
CA VAL A 146 -4.50 -16.04 6.48
C VAL A 146 -5.72 -16.34 5.64
N ALA A 147 -6.00 -15.48 4.67
CA ALA A 147 -6.90 -15.75 3.56
C ALA A 147 -6.15 -15.54 2.25
N THR A 148 -6.48 -16.33 1.24
CA THR A 148 -5.92 -16.22 -0.10
C THR A 148 -7.02 -16.19 -1.14
N MET A 149 -6.78 -15.47 -2.23
CA MET A 149 -7.62 -15.49 -3.42
C MET A 149 -6.69 -15.52 -4.64
N GLU A 150 -6.95 -16.42 -5.55
CA GLU A 150 -6.18 -16.53 -6.80
C GLU A 150 -6.94 -15.89 -7.95
N GLY A 151 -6.18 -15.22 -8.85
CA GLY A 151 -6.72 -14.73 -10.10
C GLY A 151 -7.70 -13.56 -9.98
N PHE A 152 -7.52 -12.68 -8.97
CA PHE A 152 -8.28 -11.43 -8.93
C PHE A 152 -7.86 -10.54 -10.08
N GLU A 153 -8.78 -10.23 -10.97
CA GLU A 153 -8.52 -9.46 -12.19
C GLU A 153 -9.00 -8.00 -12.03
N VAL A 154 -8.08 -7.07 -12.22
CA VAL A 154 -8.38 -5.65 -12.40
C VAL A 154 -8.37 -5.35 -13.88
N THR A 155 -9.53 -5.08 -14.44
CA THR A 155 -9.71 -4.80 -15.87
C THR A 155 -9.67 -3.30 -16.15
N GLU A 156 -9.40 -2.92 -17.40
CA GLU A 156 -9.44 -1.53 -17.88
C GLU A 156 -10.76 -0.81 -17.50
N LYS A 157 -11.89 -1.52 -17.50
CA LYS A 157 -13.21 -0.97 -17.16
C LYS A 157 -13.33 -0.52 -15.70
N MET A 158 -12.50 -1.07 -14.81
CA MET A 158 -12.47 -0.74 -13.39
C MET A 158 -11.59 0.48 -13.10
N LEU A 159 -10.76 0.90 -14.06
CA LEU A 159 -9.82 1.98 -13.87
C LEU A 159 -10.53 3.32 -13.79
N GLY A 160 -10.10 4.12 -12.83
CA GLY A 160 -10.53 5.50 -12.65
C GLY A 160 -9.33 6.45 -12.62
N ASN A 161 -9.61 7.73 -12.81
CA ASN A 161 -8.58 8.76 -12.68
C ASN A 161 -8.56 9.26 -11.24
N TYR A 162 -7.77 8.63 -10.37
CA TYR A 162 -7.56 9.00 -8.97
C TYR A 162 -6.34 9.91 -8.83
N GLY A 163 -6.31 11.02 -9.60
CA GLY A 163 -5.24 12.02 -9.49
C GLY A 163 -5.20 12.68 -8.11
N SER A 164 -4.05 13.25 -7.77
CA SER A 164 -3.81 13.97 -6.50
C SER A 164 -4.57 15.31 -6.37
N THR A 165 -5.38 15.68 -7.35
CA THR A 165 -6.21 16.89 -7.29
C THR A 165 -7.58 16.59 -6.70
N PRO A 166 -7.99 17.27 -5.60
CA PRO A 166 -9.24 17.02 -4.91
C PRO A 166 -10.51 17.34 -5.71
N TYR A 167 -10.38 17.79 -6.95
CA TYR A 167 -11.49 18.32 -7.76
C TYR A 167 -11.95 17.42 -8.91
N LYS A 168 -11.31 16.30 -9.18
CA LYS A 168 -11.82 15.34 -10.16
C LYS A 168 -12.41 14.15 -9.42
N GLN A 169 -13.72 14.02 -9.47
CA GLN A 169 -14.37 12.78 -9.07
C GLN A 169 -13.86 11.63 -9.95
N PRO A 170 -13.61 10.44 -9.37
CA PRO A 170 -13.27 9.28 -10.17
C PRO A 170 -14.37 9.07 -11.24
N THR A 171 -13.95 8.76 -12.44
CA THR A 171 -14.90 8.38 -13.49
C THR A 171 -15.42 7.00 -13.12
N VAL A 172 -16.60 6.94 -12.55
CA VAL A 172 -17.28 5.66 -12.31
C VAL A 172 -17.79 5.19 -13.67
N HIS A 173 -17.30 4.06 -14.14
CA HIS A 173 -17.82 3.45 -15.35
C HIS A 173 -19.24 2.90 -15.05
N PRO A 174 -20.29 3.42 -15.69
CA PRO A 174 -21.68 3.03 -15.39
C PRO A 174 -21.97 1.54 -15.70
N GLU A 175 -21.10 0.90 -16.45
CA GLU A 175 -21.21 -0.53 -16.78
C GLU A 175 -20.97 -1.46 -15.57
N ILE A 176 -20.25 -1.00 -14.54
CA ILE A 176 -19.93 -1.76 -13.34
C ILE A 176 -21.12 -1.81 -12.38
N THR A 177 -22.00 -0.82 -12.42
CA THR A 177 -23.16 -0.73 -11.52
C THR A 177 -24.38 -1.55 -11.95
N ALA A 178 -24.36 -2.17 -13.14
CA ALA A 178 -25.52 -2.85 -13.72
C ALA A 178 -25.57 -4.36 -13.42
N THR A 179 -24.52 -4.98 -12.99
CA THR A 179 -24.43 -6.41 -12.64
C THR A 179 -24.29 -6.55 -11.14
N GLY A 180 -25.17 -7.28 -10.49
CA GLY A 180 -25.35 -7.37 -9.05
C GLY A 180 -24.16 -7.84 -8.20
N ASP A 181 -23.01 -8.17 -8.80
CA ASP A 181 -21.75 -8.40 -8.12
C ASP A 181 -20.81 -7.24 -8.48
N ASP A 182 -20.41 -6.45 -7.48
CA ASP A 182 -19.45 -5.36 -7.65
C ASP A 182 -18.06 -5.96 -7.92
N PRO A 183 -17.53 -5.88 -9.17
CA PRO A 183 -16.22 -6.42 -9.50
C PRO A 183 -15.07 -5.71 -8.77
N CYS A 184 -15.34 -4.54 -8.20
CA CYS A 184 -14.40 -3.79 -7.38
C CYS A 184 -14.45 -4.19 -5.90
N HIS A 185 -15.10 -5.30 -5.55
CA HIS A 185 -15.19 -5.77 -4.18
C HIS A 185 -14.49 -7.12 -4.00
N ILE A 186 -13.62 -7.20 -2.99
CA ILE A 186 -12.99 -8.43 -2.52
C ILE A 186 -13.50 -8.72 -1.12
N HIS A 187 -14.01 -9.93 -0.91
CA HIS A 187 -14.34 -10.43 0.42
C HIS A 187 -13.47 -11.63 0.78
N LEU A 188 -12.77 -11.55 1.92
CA LEU A 188 -11.86 -12.59 2.37
C LEU A 188 -12.25 -13.07 3.78
N THR A 189 -12.07 -14.38 4.02
CA THR A 189 -12.33 -14.98 5.33
C THR A 189 -11.06 -15.66 5.84
N PRO A 190 -10.21 -14.94 6.61
CA PRO A 190 -8.98 -15.48 7.14
C PRO A 190 -9.22 -16.65 8.09
N GLN A 191 -8.43 -17.69 7.93
CA GLN A 191 -8.45 -18.88 8.76
C GLN A 191 -7.09 -19.06 9.46
N LYS A 192 -7.13 -19.63 10.66
CA LYS A 192 -5.92 -19.97 11.40
C LYS A 192 -5.02 -20.88 10.59
N MET A 193 -3.73 -20.53 10.53
CA MET A 193 -2.75 -21.41 9.87
C MET A 193 -2.60 -22.71 10.66
N THR A 194 -3.04 -23.80 10.05
CA THR A 194 -2.83 -25.14 10.55
C THR A 194 -1.70 -25.81 9.75
N ARG A 195 -0.86 -26.60 10.41
CA ARG A 195 0.16 -27.37 9.73
C ARG A 195 -0.52 -28.36 8.78
N LYS A 196 -0.25 -28.23 7.48
CA LYS A 196 -0.52 -29.29 6.51
C LYS A 196 0.60 -30.28 6.47
#